data_343dbb3de467d93edb97fa2c00b2c181
#
_entry.id   343dbb3de467d93edb97fa2c00b2c181
#
_cell.length_a   1.000
_cell.length_b   1.000
_cell.length_c   1.000
_cell.angle_alpha   90.00
_cell.angle_beta   90.00
_cell.angle_gamma   90.00
#
_symmetry.space_group_name_H-M   'P 1'
#
loop_
_entity.id
_entity.type
_entity.pdbx_description
1 polymer ?
#
loop_
_entity_poly.entity_id
_entity_poly.type
_entity_poly.pdbx_seq_one_letter_code
_entity_poly.pdbx_strand_id
1 'polypeptide(L)'
;GAEIEATLTATRAMHPERRICGLVVPGFPAAHRTTVGGYQLLDGEPILMGPASRDPFTPVRHSGVAGIIHEQTQLTTTNIGLDVVMGDTSTLADRLTRAAQDAELVIVDSVTDDDQQRIATAASALESDERSWVVFESGPFGATYAHALGIRPHVDRANPILALIGSPTELTKLQSDRLESQSGVDLITVDDTAS
;
A
#
# COMPACT_ATOMS: atom_id res chain seq x y z
N GLY A 1 -5.44 7.46 -7.43
CA GLY A 1 -5.56 8.91 -7.17
C GLY A 1 -6.95 9.25 -6.65
N ALA A 2 -8.00 9.07 -7.44
CA ALA A 2 -9.37 9.44 -7.06
C ALA A 2 -9.87 8.72 -5.78
N GLU A 3 -9.57 7.45 -5.63
CA GLU A 3 -9.93 6.68 -4.43
C GLU A 3 -9.17 7.16 -3.19
N ILE A 4 -7.89 7.53 -3.35
CA ILE A 4 -7.07 8.12 -2.28
C ILE A 4 -7.70 9.43 -1.81
N GLU A 5 -8.07 10.31 -2.75
CA GLU A 5 -8.70 11.59 -2.43
C GLU A 5 -10.05 11.41 -1.75
N ALA A 6 -10.91 10.52 -2.27
CA ALA A 6 -12.20 10.22 -1.67
C ALA A 6 -12.06 9.69 -0.24
N THR A 7 -11.11 8.78 -0.01
CA THR A 7 -10.84 8.20 1.33
C THR A 7 -10.35 9.27 2.30
N LEU A 8 -9.39 10.10 1.90
CA LEU A 8 -8.89 11.19 2.75
C LEU A 8 -9.97 12.21 3.07
N THR A 9 -10.77 12.58 2.07
CA THR A 9 -11.87 13.53 2.25
C THR A 9 -12.90 12.99 3.24
N ALA A 10 -13.30 11.73 3.08
CA ALA A 10 -14.25 11.09 4.00
C ALA A 10 -13.69 10.98 5.42
N THR A 11 -12.43 10.54 5.56
CA THR A 11 -11.79 10.40 6.88
C THR A 11 -11.64 11.75 7.59
N ARG A 12 -11.26 12.80 6.86
CA ARG A 12 -11.17 14.18 7.41
C ARG A 12 -12.52 14.71 7.84
N ALA A 13 -13.58 14.40 7.10
CA ALA A 13 -14.94 14.80 7.47
C ALA A 13 -15.44 14.07 8.73
N MET A 14 -15.01 12.83 8.95
CA MET A 14 -15.35 12.04 10.14
C MET A 14 -14.55 12.47 11.38
N HIS A 15 -13.36 13.03 11.18
CA HIS A 15 -12.42 13.41 12.24
C HIS A 15 -11.91 14.86 12.06
N PRO A 16 -12.80 15.86 12.10
CA PRO A 16 -12.41 17.25 11.82
C PRO A 16 -11.43 17.84 12.86
N GLU A 17 -11.35 17.24 14.04
CA GLU A 17 -10.41 17.59 15.10
C GLU A 17 -8.98 17.11 14.86
N ARG A 18 -8.80 16.16 13.91
CA ARG A 18 -7.50 15.53 13.63
C ARG A 18 -6.90 16.03 12.33
N ARG A 19 -5.60 16.17 12.32
CA ARG A 19 -4.84 16.30 11.07
C ARG A 19 -4.66 14.93 10.44
N ILE A 20 -5.37 14.66 9.36
CA ILE A 20 -5.29 13.41 8.61
C ILE A 20 -4.36 13.60 7.41
N CYS A 21 -3.33 12.78 7.31
CA CYS A 21 -2.39 12.73 6.19
C CYS A 21 -2.33 11.32 5.61
N GLY A 22 -2.17 11.20 4.29
CA GLY A 22 -1.98 9.90 3.65
C GLY A 22 -0.52 9.44 3.72
N LEU A 23 -0.31 8.21 4.16
CA LEU A 23 0.98 7.52 4.15
C LEU A 23 0.97 6.49 3.02
N VAL A 24 1.74 6.76 1.97
CA VAL A 24 1.78 5.94 0.76
C VAL A 24 3.04 5.09 0.76
N VAL A 25 2.90 3.78 0.98
CA VAL A 25 4.02 2.82 1.03
C VAL A 25 3.72 1.67 0.06
N PRO A 26 3.94 1.89 -1.25
CA PRO A 26 3.48 0.95 -2.27
C PRO A 26 4.42 -0.23 -2.50
N GLY A 27 5.51 -0.35 -1.75
CA GLY A 27 6.44 -1.46 -1.81
C GLY A 27 5.79 -2.78 -1.35
N PHE A 28 6.18 -3.88 -2.00
CA PHE A 28 5.88 -5.25 -1.61
C PHE A 28 7.11 -6.12 -1.87
N PRO A 29 8.11 -6.11 -0.96
CA PRO A 29 9.41 -6.76 -1.19
C PRO A 29 9.29 -8.24 -1.55
N ALA A 30 8.44 -9.00 -0.88
CA ALA A 30 8.22 -10.42 -1.16
C ALA A 30 7.66 -10.70 -2.58
N ALA A 31 7.04 -9.71 -3.21
CA ALA A 31 6.60 -9.75 -4.61
C ALA A 31 7.55 -8.99 -5.54
N HIS A 32 8.79 -8.74 -5.11
CA HIS A 32 9.83 -8.00 -5.83
C HIS A 32 9.41 -6.58 -6.28
N ARG A 33 8.40 -6.03 -5.62
CA ARG A 33 7.95 -4.66 -5.84
C ARG A 33 8.61 -3.73 -4.83
N THR A 34 9.40 -2.80 -5.31
CA THR A 34 10.16 -1.86 -4.47
C THR A 34 9.88 -0.43 -4.88
N THR A 35 10.13 0.52 -3.97
CA THR A 35 10.03 1.95 -4.25
C THR A 35 11.36 2.61 -3.92
N VAL A 36 11.95 3.29 -4.89
CA VAL A 36 13.25 3.98 -4.75
C VAL A 36 13.17 5.34 -5.43
N GLY A 37 13.48 6.41 -4.70
CA GLY A 37 13.37 7.78 -5.19
C GLY A 37 11.95 8.19 -5.60
N GLY A 38 10.93 7.57 -5.00
CA GLY A 38 9.53 7.75 -5.37
C GLY A 38 9.11 7.01 -6.64
N TYR A 39 9.98 6.16 -7.22
CA TYR A 39 9.68 5.34 -8.39
C TYR A 39 9.35 3.92 -8.00
N GLN A 40 8.26 3.40 -8.55
CA GLN A 40 7.85 2.01 -8.38
C GLN A 40 8.61 1.10 -9.34
N LEU A 41 9.27 0.09 -8.81
CA LEU A 41 9.98 -0.94 -9.55
C LEU A 41 9.31 -2.31 -9.34
N LEU A 42 9.38 -3.16 -10.35
CA LEU A 42 9.02 -4.58 -10.29
C LEU A 42 10.19 -5.39 -10.86
N ASP A 43 10.71 -6.34 -10.11
CA ASP A 43 11.91 -7.11 -10.48
C ASP A 43 13.13 -6.22 -10.83
N GLY A 44 13.24 -5.05 -10.18
CA GLY A 44 14.31 -4.07 -10.44
C GLY A 44 14.08 -3.16 -11.64
N GLU A 45 13.03 -3.39 -12.42
CA GLU A 45 12.70 -2.57 -13.60
C GLU A 45 11.57 -1.58 -13.29
N PRO A 46 11.58 -0.36 -13.87
CA PRO A 46 10.48 0.58 -13.71
C PRO A 46 9.14 -0.04 -14.12
N ILE A 47 8.10 0.14 -13.29
CA ILE A 47 6.79 -0.50 -13.52
C ILE A 47 6.19 -0.17 -14.91
N LEU A 48 6.53 0.98 -15.47
CA LEU A 48 6.13 1.39 -16.82
C LEU A 48 6.69 0.46 -17.92
N MET A 49 7.83 -0.20 -17.68
CA MET A 49 8.45 -1.14 -18.62
C MET A 49 7.83 -2.54 -18.54
N GLY A 50 7.05 -2.81 -17.49
CA GLY A 50 6.47 -4.10 -17.19
C GLY A 50 5.04 -4.31 -17.74
N PRO A 51 4.41 -5.42 -17.37
CA PRO A 51 3.04 -5.76 -17.80
C PRO A 51 1.98 -4.72 -17.42
N ALA A 52 2.16 -4.00 -16.31
CA ALA A 52 1.22 -3.01 -15.83
C ALA A 52 0.97 -1.85 -16.82
N SER A 53 1.93 -1.53 -17.69
CA SER A 53 1.76 -0.52 -18.74
C SER A 53 0.85 -0.99 -19.89
N ARG A 54 0.59 -2.29 -19.97
CA ARG A 54 -0.22 -2.93 -21.01
C ARG A 54 -1.57 -3.44 -20.47
N ASP A 55 -1.92 -3.06 -19.25
CA ASP A 55 -3.24 -3.38 -18.69
C ASP A 55 -4.33 -2.79 -19.58
N PRO A 56 -5.32 -3.58 -20.03
CA PRO A 56 -6.33 -3.12 -20.98
C PRO A 56 -7.33 -2.11 -20.40
N PHE A 57 -7.46 -2.05 -19.08
CA PHE A 57 -8.43 -1.20 -18.40
C PHE A 57 -7.76 0.01 -17.74
N THR A 58 -6.64 -0.22 -17.05
CA THR A 58 -5.94 0.80 -16.25
C THR A 58 -4.43 0.76 -16.49
N PRO A 59 -3.96 1.04 -17.72
CA PRO A 59 -2.52 0.99 -18.00
C PRO A 59 -1.78 2.04 -17.18
N VAL A 60 -0.69 1.62 -16.55
CA VAL A 60 0.23 2.52 -15.87
C VAL A 60 0.97 3.36 -16.90
N ARG A 61 1.00 4.69 -16.70
CA ARG A 61 1.64 5.66 -17.60
C ARG A 61 2.88 6.32 -17.02
N HIS A 62 3.12 6.13 -15.73
CA HIS A 62 4.26 6.65 -14.99
C HIS A 62 4.88 5.56 -14.13
N SER A 63 6.19 5.63 -13.90
CA SER A 63 6.84 4.82 -12.85
C SER A 63 6.93 5.59 -11.53
N GLY A 64 6.88 6.94 -11.58
CA GLY A 64 6.85 7.76 -10.38
C GLY A 64 5.48 7.67 -9.68
N VAL A 65 5.47 7.31 -8.40
CA VAL A 65 4.25 7.14 -7.60
C VAL A 65 3.42 8.43 -7.56
N ALA A 66 4.08 9.58 -7.38
CA ALA A 66 3.42 10.90 -7.46
C ALA A 66 2.73 11.12 -8.81
N GLY A 67 3.39 10.77 -9.92
CA GLY A 67 2.81 10.88 -11.26
C GLY A 67 1.56 10.02 -11.44
N ILE A 68 1.59 8.78 -10.94
CA ILE A 68 0.43 7.88 -10.97
C ILE A 68 -0.75 8.47 -10.17
N ILE A 69 -0.45 9.05 -9.00
CA ILE A 69 -1.47 9.67 -8.15
C ILE A 69 -2.06 10.91 -8.83
N HIS A 70 -1.21 11.77 -9.39
CA HIS A 70 -1.61 13.05 -10.00
C HIS A 70 -2.37 12.93 -11.32
N GLU A 71 -2.41 11.73 -11.94
CA GLU A 71 -3.33 11.49 -13.06
C GLU A 71 -4.81 11.66 -12.69
N GLN A 72 -5.15 11.51 -11.41
CA GLN A 72 -6.54 11.44 -10.96
C GLN A 72 -6.86 12.39 -9.79
N THR A 73 -5.88 13.11 -9.24
CA THR A 73 -6.08 14.03 -8.12
C THR A 73 -5.06 15.16 -8.11
N GLN A 74 -5.38 16.26 -7.44
CA GLN A 74 -4.50 17.41 -7.22
C GLN A 74 -3.91 17.43 -5.79
N LEU A 75 -4.06 16.37 -5.02
CA LEU A 75 -3.49 16.27 -3.68
C LEU A 75 -1.97 16.48 -3.74
N THR A 76 -1.46 17.30 -2.84
CA THR A 76 -0.02 17.56 -2.75
C THR A 76 0.73 16.34 -2.24
N THR A 77 1.86 16.01 -2.89
CA THR A 77 2.68 14.86 -2.54
C THR A 77 4.11 15.27 -2.17
N THR A 78 4.73 14.53 -1.27
CA THR A 78 6.17 14.61 -1.01
C THR A 78 6.75 13.20 -0.89
N ASN A 79 8.06 13.05 -1.13
CA ASN A 79 8.74 11.76 -1.03
C ASN A 79 9.77 11.76 0.09
N ILE A 80 9.83 10.66 0.83
CA ILE A 80 10.90 10.33 1.78
C ILE A 80 11.73 9.22 1.16
N GLY A 81 12.98 9.53 0.85
CA GLY A 81 13.90 8.63 0.17
C GLY A 81 14.42 7.50 1.08
N LEU A 82 14.93 6.48 0.43
CA LEU A 82 15.46 5.28 1.07
C LEU A 82 16.62 5.58 2.03
N ASP A 83 17.43 6.61 1.73
CA ASP A 83 18.52 7.08 2.59
C ASP A 83 18.04 7.48 3.99
N VAL A 84 16.87 8.10 4.08
CA VAL A 84 16.23 8.45 5.35
C VAL A 84 15.62 7.23 6.03
N VAL A 85 14.97 6.36 5.27
CA VAL A 85 14.33 5.13 5.80
C VAL A 85 15.37 4.19 6.42
N MET A 86 16.52 4.04 5.78
CA MET A 86 17.62 3.20 6.27
C MET A 86 18.43 3.83 7.43
N GLY A 87 18.19 5.11 7.72
CA GLY A 87 18.82 5.84 8.81
C GLY A 87 18.20 5.57 10.19
N ASP A 88 18.40 6.50 11.11
CA ASP A 88 17.84 6.43 12.46
C ASP A 88 16.32 6.61 12.45
N THR A 89 15.61 5.82 13.25
CA THR A 89 14.15 5.88 13.37
C THR A 89 13.66 7.25 13.83
N SER A 90 14.40 7.95 14.70
CA SER A 90 14.08 9.31 15.13
C SER A 90 14.17 10.30 13.97
N THR A 91 15.18 10.20 13.13
CA THR A 91 15.31 11.01 11.90
C THR A 91 14.16 10.76 10.95
N LEU A 92 13.75 9.51 10.77
CA LEU A 92 12.60 9.15 9.94
C LEU A 92 11.29 9.73 10.51
N ALA A 93 11.07 9.66 11.84
CA ALA A 93 9.90 10.24 12.49
C ALA A 93 9.84 11.76 12.32
N ASP A 94 10.97 12.46 12.48
CA ASP A 94 11.07 13.90 12.24
C ASP A 94 10.76 14.27 10.78
N ARG A 95 11.25 13.47 9.82
CA ARG A 95 10.98 13.68 8.38
C ARG A 95 9.52 13.42 8.06
N LEU A 96 8.88 12.38 8.59
CA LEU A 96 7.45 12.11 8.46
C LEU A 96 6.62 13.28 9.03
N THR A 97 7.02 13.79 10.20
CA THR A 97 6.35 14.93 10.83
C THR A 97 6.36 16.18 9.94
N ARG A 98 7.52 16.54 9.39
CA ARG A 98 7.66 17.69 8.49
C ARG A 98 6.92 17.46 7.17
N ALA A 99 7.09 16.29 6.57
CA ALA A 99 6.42 15.93 5.33
C ALA A 99 4.90 16.05 5.43
N ALA A 100 4.31 15.59 6.56
CA ALA A 100 2.88 15.72 6.82
C ALA A 100 2.42 17.17 7.10
N GLN A 101 3.33 18.11 7.36
CA GLN A 101 3.00 19.54 7.43
C GLN A 101 2.91 20.18 6.05
N ASP A 102 3.76 19.71 5.12
CA ASP A 102 3.98 20.33 3.82
C ASP A 102 3.12 19.71 2.70
N ALA A 103 2.66 18.46 2.89
CA ALA A 103 1.91 17.72 1.88
C ALA A 103 0.73 16.93 2.47
N GLU A 104 -0.21 16.57 1.62
CA GLU A 104 -1.38 15.77 1.97
C GLU A 104 -1.11 14.27 1.90
N LEU A 105 -0.13 13.88 1.06
CA LEU A 105 0.34 12.52 0.88
C LEU A 105 1.85 12.46 1.03
N VAL A 106 2.31 11.55 1.88
CA VAL A 106 3.74 11.25 2.06
C VAL A 106 4.03 9.90 1.45
N ILE A 107 4.76 9.89 0.34
CA ILE A 107 5.25 8.70 -0.32
C ILE A 107 6.55 8.29 0.37
N VAL A 108 6.71 7.03 0.75
CA VAL A 108 7.92 6.57 1.44
C VAL A 108 8.51 5.39 0.69
N ASP A 109 9.79 5.49 0.40
CA ASP A 109 10.55 4.44 -0.26
C ASP A 109 10.70 3.20 0.63
N SER A 110 10.68 2.01 0.02
CA SER A 110 10.98 0.76 0.70
C SER A 110 11.42 -0.32 -0.28
N VAL A 111 12.44 -1.09 0.07
CA VAL A 111 12.98 -2.20 -0.73
C VAL A 111 13.02 -3.52 0.04
N THR A 112 12.92 -3.47 1.37
CA THR A 112 12.93 -4.64 2.25
C THR A 112 11.77 -4.60 3.24
N ASP A 113 11.47 -5.75 3.85
CA ASP A 113 10.50 -5.83 4.94
C ASP A 113 11.00 -5.05 6.18
N ASP A 114 12.32 -4.98 6.39
CA ASP A 114 12.92 -4.16 7.46
C ASP A 114 12.65 -2.67 7.24
N ASP A 115 12.70 -2.17 6.00
CA ASP A 115 12.34 -0.79 5.69
C ASP A 115 10.86 -0.53 6.05
N GLN A 116 9.98 -1.45 5.68
CA GLN A 116 8.56 -1.34 6.02
C GLN A 116 8.33 -1.35 7.54
N GLN A 117 9.06 -2.19 8.27
CA GLN A 117 8.99 -2.22 9.74
C GLN A 117 9.49 -0.90 10.37
N ARG A 118 10.56 -0.31 9.84
CA ARG A 118 11.07 1.01 10.27
C ARG A 118 10.05 2.11 10.04
N ILE A 119 9.45 2.14 8.84
CA ILE A 119 8.40 3.11 8.48
C ILE A 119 7.21 2.95 9.42
N ALA A 120 6.72 1.71 9.62
CA ALA A 120 5.59 1.43 10.49
C ALA A 120 5.86 1.86 11.94
N THR A 121 7.05 1.58 12.46
CA THR A 121 7.45 1.99 13.81
C THR A 121 7.50 3.51 13.96
N ALA A 122 8.12 4.20 13.00
CA ALA A 122 8.22 5.65 13.04
C ALA A 122 6.84 6.33 12.90
N ALA A 123 6.01 5.85 11.97
CA ALA A 123 4.69 6.41 11.72
C ALA A 123 3.72 6.14 12.89
N SER A 124 3.71 4.92 13.46
CA SER A 124 2.84 4.60 14.60
C SER A 124 3.18 5.41 15.86
N ALA A 125 4.44 5.75 16.06
CA ALA A 125 4.86 6.62 17.17
C ALA A 125 4.37 8.07 17.04
N LEU A 126 3.90 8.46 15.86
CA LEU A 126 3.37 9.80 15.56
C LEU A 126 1.84 9.88 15.65
N GLU A 127 1.16 8.74 15.82
CA GLU A 127 -0.29 8.72 16.05
C GLU A 127 -0.63 9.41 17.37
N SER A 128 -1.66 10.23 17.35
CA SER A 128 -2.15 10.95 18.53
C SER A 128 -3.62 11.35 18.32
N ASP A 129 -4.22 11.96 19.35
CA ASP A 129 -5.56 12.52 19.21
C ASP A 129 -5.63 13.70 18.23
N GLU A 130 -4.50 14.32 17.93
CA GLU A 130 -4.40 15.46 17.00
C GLU A 130 -3.96 15.08 15.60
N ARG A 131 -3.36 13.90 15.41
CA ARG A 131 -2.79 13.45 14.13
C ARG A 131 -3.05 11.96 13.90
N SER A 132 -3.38 11.62 12.66
CA SER A 132 -3.49 10.23 12.23
C SER A 132 -3.08 10.04 10.78
N TRP A 133 -2.65 8.83 10.46
CA TRP A 133 -2.31 8.42 9.11
C TRP A 133 -3.43 7.58 8.50
N VAL A 134 -3.71 7.83 7.22
CA VAL A 134 -4.44 6.88 6.37
C VAL A 134 -3.41 6.19 5.48
N VAL A 135 -3.29 4.89 5.63
CA VAL A 135 -2.31 4.10 4.88
C VAL A 135 -2.85 3.73 3.51
N PHE A 136 -2.05 4.00 2.48
CA PHE A 136 -2.29 3.57 1.09
C PHE A 136 -1.11 2.70 0.65
N GLU A 137 -1.41 1.47 0.29
CA GLU A 137 -0.39 0.48 -0.03
C GLU A 137 -0.91 -0.55 -1.06
N SER A 138 -0.04 -1.39 -1.57
CA SER A 138 -0.38 -2.44 -2.54
C SER A 138 0.14 -3.82 -2.12
N GLY A 139 0.43 -4.00 -0.84
CA GLY A 139 1.03 -5.22 -0.31
C GLY A 139 0.81 -5.38 1.20
N PRO A 140 1.80 -5.83 1.97
CA PRO A 140 1.64 -6.17 3.37
C PRO A 140 1.82 -5.01 4.35
N PHE A 141 2.13 -3.79 3.91
CA PHE A 141 2.47 -2.69 4.80
C PHE A 141 1.34 -2.35 5.78
N GLY A 142 0.09 -2.40 5.35
CA GLY A 142 -1.06 -2.16 6.23
C GLY A 142 -1.10 -3.11 7.42
N ALA A 143 -0.78 -4.38 7.23
CA ALA A 143 -0.67 -5.36 8.32
C ALA A 143 0.52 -5.05 9.25
N THR A 144 1.67 -4.66 8.67
CA THR A 144 2.87 -4.25 9.43
C THR A 144 2.58 -3.03 10.29
N TYR A 145 1.86 -2.04 9.73
CA TYR A 145 1.47 -0.83 10.42
C TYR A 145 0.44 -1.11 11.54
N ALA A 146 -0.59 -1.90 11.26
CA ALA A 146 -1.56 -2.30 12.28
C ALA A 146 -0.87 -3.02 13.46
N HIS A 147 0.11 -3.89 13.15
CA HIS A 147 0.90 -4.54 14.18
C HIS A 147 1.71 -3.55 15.02
N ALA A 148 2.32 -2.54 14.40
CA ALA A 148 3.04 -1.48 15.11
C ALA A 148 2.13 -0.65 16.04
N LEU A 149 0.86 -0.47 15.66
CA LEU A 149 -0.19 0.13 16.50
C LEU A 149 -0.70 -0.78 17.63
N GLY A 150 -0.18 -2.00 17.74
CA GLY A 150 -0.65 -2.98 18.73
C GLY A 150 -1.96 -3.67 18.36
N ILE A 151 -2.48 -3.42 17.16
CA ILE A 151 -3.68 -4.09 16.65
C ILE A 151 -3.32 -5.54 16.31
N ARG A 152 -4.05 -6.49 16.87
CA ARG A 152 -3.87 -7.91 16.59
C ARG A 152 -5.07 -8.44 15.84
N PRO A 153 -4.86 -9.25 14.79
CA PRO A 153 -5.98 -9.89 14.12
C PRO A 153 -6.70 -10.83 15.11
N HIS A 154 -8.00 -10.66 15.21
CA HIS A 154 -8.84 -11.64 15.85
C HIS A 154 -9.29 -12.64 14.78
N VAL A 155 -8.61 -13.77 14.68
CA VAL A 155 -9.00 -14.83 13.76
C VAL A 155 -9.88 -15.81 14.52
N ASP A 156 -11.17 -15.76 14.32
CA ASP A 156 -12.06 -16.84 14.73
C ASP A 156 -11.89 -18.00 13.72
N ARG A 157 -11.08 -18.97 14.11
CA ARG A 157 -10.79 -20.16 13.29
C ARG A 157 -12.00 -21.08 13.10
N ALA A 158 -13.10 -20.81 13.79
CA ALA A 158 -14.34 -21.60 13.67
C ALA A 158 -15.18 -21.17 12.46
N ASN A 159 -14.93 -19.99 11.89
CA ASN A 159 -15.69 -19.50 10.76
C ASN A 159 -15.04 -19.91 9.42
N PRO A 160 -15.84 -20.36 8.43
CA PRO A 160 -15.34 -20.61 7.10
C PRO A 160 -14.85 -19.30 6.45
N ILE A 161 -13.81 -19.40 5.64
CA ILE A 161 -13.26 -18.27 4.87
C ILE A 161 -13.74 -18.39 3.44
N LEU A 162 -14.36 -17.33 2.92
CA LEU A 162 -14.66 -17.20 1.49
C LEU A 162 -13.63 -16.26 0.88
N ALA A 163 -12.88 -16.77 -0.09
CA ALA A 163 -11.95 -15.96 -0.90
C ALA A 163 -12.54 -15.72 -2.29
N LEU A 164 -12.64 -14.46 -2.71
CA LEU A 164 -13.05 -14.09 -4.06
C LEU A 164 -11.80 -13.72 -4.87
N ILE A 165 -11.57 -14.43 -5.98
CA ILE A 165 -10.38 -14.30 -6.81
C ILE A 165 -10.81 -13.87 -8.22
N GLY A 166 -10.50 -12.64 -8.61
CA GLY A 166 -10.87 -12.06 -9.89
C GLY A 166 -9.70 -11.77 -10.84
N SER A 167 -8.47 -12.11 -10.45
CA SER A 167 -7.29 -11.84 -11.27
C SER A 167 -7.05 -12.95 -12.31
N PRO A 168 -6.93 -12.63 -13.62
CA PRO A 168 -6.73 -13.62 -14.69
C PRO A 168 -5.25 -13.97 -14.94
N THR A 169 -4.34 -13.65 -14.00
CA THR A 169 -2.91 -13.90 -14.20
C THR A 169 -2.52 -15.37 -14.03
N GLU A 170 -1.46 -15.80 -14.71
CA GLU A 170 -0.88 -17.15 -14.55
C GLU A 170 -0.50 -17.43 -13.09
N LEU A 171 0.03 -16.43 -12.39
CA LEU A 171 0.34 -16.55 -10.96
C LEU A 171 -0.90 -16.85 -10.13
N THR A 172 -1.99 -16.16 -10.38
CA THR A 172 -3.27 -16.39 -9.69
C THR A 172 -3.79 -17.79 -9.92
N LYS A 173 -3.70 -18.28 -11.16
CA LYS A 173 -4.07 -19.65 -11.48
C LYS A 173 -3.23 -20.66 -10.70
N LEU A 174 -1.91 -20.52 -10.70
CA LEU A 174 -1.01 -21.38 -9.91
C LEU A 174 -1.32 -21.35 -8.42
N GLN A 175 -1.67 -20.17 -7.87
CA GLN A 175 -2.07 -20.02 -6.47
C GLN A 175 -3.40 -20.73 -6.19
N SER A 176 -4.38 -20.62 -7.08
CA SER A 176 -5.68 -21.28 -6.97
C SER A 176 -5.54 -22.80 -7.05
N ASP A 177 -4.78 -23.32 -8.04
CA ASP A 177 -4.49 -24.75 -8.19
C ASP A 177 -3.80 -25.32 -6.95
N ARG A 178 -2.86 -24.55 -6.37
CA ARG A 178 -2.19 -24.95 -5.12
C ARG A 178 -3.15 -24.93 -3.92
N LEU A 179 -4.05 -23.95 -3.85
CA LEU A 179 -5.03 -23.85 -2.78
C LEU A 179 -6.02 -25.03 -2.86
N GLU A 180 -6.53 -25.36 -4.02
CA GLU A 180 -7.40 -26.50 -4.28
C GLU A 180 -6.77 -27.83 -3.86
N SER A 181 -5.44 -27.96 -4.00
CA SER A 181 -4.71 -29.13 -3.53
C SER A 181 -4.64 -29.31 -2.02
N GLN A 182 -5.07 -28.30 -1.24
CA GLN A 182 -5.13 -28.36 0.21
C GLN A 182 -6.43 -29.03 0.68
N SER A 183 -6.36 -29.82 1.74
CA SER A 183 -7.55 -30.43 2.33
C SER A 183 -8.48 -29.37 2.94
N GLY A 184 -9.79 -29.48 2.67
CA GLY A 184 -10.81 -28.61 3.25
C GLY A 184 -10.99 -27.28 2.47
N VAL A 185 -10.55 -27.22 1.23
CA VAL A 185 -10.79 -26.09 0.32
C VAL A 185 -11.65 -26.57 -0.84
N ASP A 186 -12.74 -25.87 -1.09
CA ASP A 186 -13.61 -26.08 -2.25
C ASP A 186 -13.43 -24.89 -3.21
N LEU A 187 -13.02 -25.15 -4.44
CA LEU A 187 -12.91 -24.14 -5.51
C LEU A 187 -14.20 -24.12 -6.32
N ILE A 188 -14.83 -22.95 -6.38
CA ILE A 188 -16.02 -22.71 -7.21
C ILE A 188 -15.64 -21.74 -8.32
N THR A 189 -15.62 -22.21 -9.56
CA THR A 189 -15.43 -21.35 -10.72
C THR A 189 -16.79 -20.76 -11.13
N VAL A 190 -16.82 -19.42 -11.26
CA VAL A 190 -17.97 -18.70 -11.77
C VAL A 190 -17.65 -18.27 -13.20
N ASP A 191 -18.30 -18.87 -14.17
CA ASP A 191 -18.20 -18.45 -15.57
C ASP A 191 -19.06 -17.21 -15.80
N ASP A 192 -18.47 -16.16 -16.34
CA ASP A 192 -19.18 -14.96 -16.74
C ASP A 192 -19.91 -15.21 -18.09
N THR A 193 -20.94 -16.03 -18.03
CA THR A 193 -21.80 -16.32 -19.19
C THR A 193 -23.07 -15.46 -19.21
N ALA A 194 -23.14 -14.42 -18.40
CA ALA A 194 -24.24 -13.46 -18.42
C ALA A 194 -23.89 -12.28 -19.34
N SER A 195 -24.12 -12.47 -20.64
CA SER A 195 -24.24 -11.40 -21.65
C SER A 195 -25.72 -11.00 -21.81
#